data_fd4c625b06f30924b3d604ea8df92973
#
_entry.id   fd4c625b06f30924b3d604ea8df92973
#
_cell.length_a   1.000
_cell.length_b   1.000
_cell.length_c   1.000
_cell.angle_alpha   90.00
_cell.angle_beta   90.00
_cell.angle_gamma   90.00
#
_symmetry.space_group_name_H-M   'P 1'
#
loop_
_entity.id
_entity.type
_entity.pdbx_description
1 polymer ?
#
loop_
_entity_poly.entity_id
_entity_poly.type
_entity_poly.pdbx_seq_one_letter_code
_entity_poly.pdbx_strand_id
1 'polypeptide(L)'
;MTTRTDIERVLWKACDSFRGKIDSSRYKDYILSMLFVKYLSDVTKEKRENYMVQYNGDERRVERAMSRERFSIDKESTFDFLYSERNNNEIGQKINVALSHIEEHNSGKLRNVFRAIDFNSQVDFGEVKEKNATLRNLLEDFHDLDLRPRQLGSADIIGDAYEYMIANFASDAGKKGGEFFTPSQVSELVASLVKPQENDRIYDPTCGSGGLLLKAYKKVPSGKVAIYGQELNAQTWAL
;
A
#
# COMPACT_ATOMS: atom_id res chain seq x y z
N MET A 1 2.35 -11.03 17.31
CA MET A 1 1.79 -11.19 15.95
C MET A 1 0.87 -10.00 15.68
N THR A 2 1.07 -9.34 14.57
CA THR A 2 0.24 -8.21 14.13
C THR A 2 -1.06 -8.75 13.54
N THR A 3 -2.18 -8.33 14.08
CA THR A 3 -3.51 -8.74 13.62
C THR A 3 -4.09 -7.70 12.65
N ARG A 4 -5.13 -8.10 11.90
CA ARG A 4 -5.90 -7.17 11.07
C ARG A 4 -6.42 -5.98 11.88
N THR A 5 -6.94 -6.22 13.08
CA THR A 5 -7.45 -5.16 13.98
C THR A 5 -6.35 -4.18 14.41
N ASP A 6 -5.10 -4.63 14.55
CA ASP A 6 -3.99 -3.73 14.88
C ASP A 6 -3.68 -2.79 13.72
N ILE A 7 -3.70 -3.30 12.49
CA ILE A 7 -3.51 -2.49 11.29
C ILE A 7 -4.66 -1.50 11.14
N GLU A 8 -5.91 -1.95 11.24
CA GLU A 8 -7.10 -1.10 11.15
C GLU A 8 -7.06 0.03 12.20
N ARG A 9 -6.60 -0.26 13.42
CA ARG A 9 -6.45 0.76 14.48
C ARG A 9 -5.44 1.83 14.10
N VAL A 10 -4.29 1.45 13.55
CA VAL A 10 -3.25 2.39 13.09
C VAL A 10 -3.79 3.24 11.93
N LEU A 11 -4.48 2.62 10.96
CA LEU A 11 -5.09 3.33 9.85
C LEU A 11 -6.12 4.36 10.31
N TRP A 12 -6.97 4.02 11.27
CA TRP A 12 -7.93 4.96 11.85
C TRP A 12 -7.24 6.10 12.61
N LYS A 13 -6.19 5.81 13.37
CA LYS A 13 -5.40 6.84 14.05
C LYS A 13 -4.78 7.81 13.05
N ALA A 14 -4.23 7.28 11.95
CA ALA A 14 -3.73 8.10 10.85
C ALA A 14 -4.84 8.95 10.22
N CYS A 15 -6.06 8.40 10.02
CA CYS A 15 -7.21 9.18 9.54
C CYS A 15 -7.54 10.36 10.45
N ASP A 16 -7.48 10.17 11.77
CA ASP A 16 -7.74 11.25 12.73
C ASP A 16 -6.72 12.39 12.62
N SER A 17 -5.46 12.08 12.28
CA SER A 17 -4.41 13.08 12.03
C SER A 17 -4.70 13.97 10.81
N PHE A 18 -5.49 13.49 9.85
CA PHE A 18 -5.90 14.23 8.64
C PHE A 18 -7.28 14.86 8.74
N ARG A 19 -8.15 14.37 9.65
CA ARG A 19 -9.53 14.81 9.78
C ARG A 19 -9.61 16.30 10.04
N GLY A 20 -10.50 16.98 9.30
CA GLY A 20 -10.70 18.43 9.40
C GLY A 20 -9.65 19.28 8.67
N LYS A 21 -8.60 18.67 8.10
CA LYS A 21 -7.54 19.35 7.33
C LYS A 21 -7.65 19.05 5.85
N ILE A 22 -7.87 17.81 5.49
CA ILE A 22 -7.91 17.31 4.11
C ILE A 22 -9.23 16.58 3.88
N ASP A 23 -9.75 16.63 2.65
CA ASP A 23 -10.95 15.87 2.26
C ASP A 23 -10.70 14.36 2.38
N SER A 24 -11.70 13.63 2.92
CA SER A 24 -11.58 12.19 3.15
C SER A 24 -11.30 11.39 1.88
N SER A 25 -11.79 11.86 0.74
CA SER A 25 -11.52 11.24 -0.56
C SER A 25 -10.05 11.31 -0.98
N ARG A 26 -9.27 12.24 -0.41
CA ARG A 26 -7.86 12.49 -0.75
C ARG A 26 -6.90 11.91 0.28
N TYR A 27 -7.16 12.04 1.59
CA TYR A 27 -6.19 11.58 2.58
C TYR A 27 -6.06 10.05 2.64
N LYS A 28 -7.05 9.30 2.16
CA LYS A 28 -6.93 7.84 2.01
C LYS A 28 -5.68 7.45 1.22
N ASP A 29 -5.40 8.17 0.13
CA ASP A 29 -4.30 7.85 -0.77
C ASP A 29 -2.94 8.08 -0.08
N TYR A 30 -2.82 9.12 0.74
CA TYR A 30 -1.65 9.39 1.57
C TYR A 30 -1.41 8.29 2.62
N ILE A 31 -2.48 7.86 3.28
CA ILE A 31 -2.42 6.81 4.32
C ILE A 31 -2.08 5.46 3.70
N LEU A 32 -2.73 5.09 2.58
CA LEU A 32 -2.48 3.83 1.88
C LEU A 32 -1.06 3.78 1.31
N SER A 33 -0.55 4.89 0.78
CA SER A 33 0.85 4.97 0.35
C SER A 33 1.82 4.76 1.49
N MET A 34 1.55 5.32 2.66
CA MET A 34 2.40 5.13 3.84
C MET A 34 2.34 3.68 4.34
N LEU A 35 1.15 3.05 4.34
CA LEU A 35 0.99 1.63 4.63
C LEU A 35 1.84 0.77 3.67
N PHE A 36 1.80 1.09 2.37
CA PHE A 36 2.57 0.38 1.36
C PHE A 36 4.09 0.53 1.58
N VAL A 37 4.57 1.76 1.82
CA VAL A 37 5.99 2.03 2.11
C VAL A 37 6.43 1.27 3.37
N LYS A 38 5.61 1.31 4.43
CA LYS A 38 5.90 0.58 5.68
C LYS A 38 5.98 -0.92 5.43
N TYR A 39 5.01 -1.50 4.73
CA TYR A 39 5.00 -2.92 4.40
C TYR A 39 6.22 -3.33 3.55
N LEU A 40 6.50 -2.58 2.48
CA LEU A 40 7.64 -2.87 1.61
C LEU A 40 8.97 -2.80 2.37
N SER A 41 9.11 -1.80 3.26
CA SER A 41 10.30 -1.65 4.11
C SER A 41 10.47 -2.81 5.08
N ASP A 42 9.40 -3.23 5.75
CA ASP A 42 9.44 -4.32 6.72
C ASP A 42 9.71 -5.68 6.05
N VAL A 43 9.10 -5.94 4.87
CA VAL A 43 9.39 -7.14 4.07
C VAL A 43 10.85 -7.18 3.63
N THR A 44 11.36 -6.06 3.13
CA THR A 44 12.75 -5.94 2.67
C THR A 44 13.73 -6.14 3.81
N LYS A 45 13.44 -5.55 4.97
CA LYS A 45 14.25 -5.70 6.19
C LYS A 45 14.32 -7.17 6.63
N GLU A 46 13.19 -7.86 6.72
CA GLU A 46 13.16 -9.28 7.10
C GLU A 46 13.90 -10.17 6.09
N LYS A 47 13.72 -9.92 4.80
CA LYS A 47 14.46 -10.67 3.77
C LYS A 47 15.97 -10.46 3.90
N ARG A 48 16.41 -9.22 4.11
CA ARG A 48 17.83 -8.91 4.33
C ARG A 48 18.37 -9.62 5.57
N GLU A 49 17.64 -9.58 6.69
CA GLU A 49 17.98 -10.31 7.92
C GLU A 49 18.15 -11.82 7.65
N ASN A 50 17.20 -12.42 6.93
CA ASN A 50 17.25 -13.84 6.57
C ASN A 50 18.45 -14.18 5.67
N TYR A 51 18.75 -13.34 4.67
CA TYR A 51 19.93 -13.55 3.82
C TYR A 51 21.24 -13.33 4.58
N MET A 52 21.29 -12.38 5.53
CA MET A 52 22.46 -12.22 6.40
C MET A 52 22.77 -13.49 7.19
N VAL A 53 21.74 -14.14 7.73
CA VAL A 53 21.87 -15.43 8.41
C VAL A 53 22.28 -16.54 7.42
N GLN A 54 21.59 -16.65 6.28
CA GLN A 54 21.83 -17.68 5.28
C GLN A 54 23.25 -17.62 4.70
N TYR A 55 23.81 -16.45 4.52
CA TYR A 55 25.14 -16.25 3.94
C TYR A 55 26.21 -15.92 4.96
N ASN A 56 25.96 -16.16 6.26
CA ASN A 56 26.91 -15.96 7.37
C ASN A 56 27.54 -14.54 7.37
N GLY A 57 26.74 -13.51 7.05
CA GLY A 57 27.19 -12.12 7.04
C GLY A 57 27.93 -11.68 5.77
N ASP A 58 27.98 -12.50 4.73
CA ASP A 58 28.60 -12.11 3.44
C ASP A 58 27.72 -11.08 2.72
N GLU A 59 28.01 -9.81 2.91
CA GLU A 59 27.26 -8.69 2.36
C GLU A 59 27.14 -8.74 0.83
N ARG A 60 28.17 -9.19 0.10
CA ARG A 60 28.13 -9.27 -1.37
C ARG A 60 27.10 -10.31 -1.84
N ARG A 61 26.98 -11.43 -1.15
CA ARG A 61 25.96 -12.45 -1.44
C ARG A 61 24.58 -11.97 -1.07
N VAL A 62 24.45 -11.28 0.06
CA VAL A 62 23.17 -10.65 0.47
C VAL A 62 22.69 -9.66 -0.58
N GLU A 63 23.52 -8.71 -1.01
CA GLU A 63 23.14 -7.73 -2.03
C GLU A 63 22.74 -8.39 -3.36
N ARG A 64 23.47 -9.42 -3.78
CA ARG A 64 23.11 -10.21 -4.99
C ARG A 64 21.78 -10.94 -4.83
N ALA A 65 21.44 -11.42 -3.63
CA ALA A 65 20.16 -12.07 -3.38
C ALA A 65 19.04 -11.01 -3.35
N MET A 66 19.25 -9.88 -2.66
CA MET A 66 18.30 -8.76 -2.59
C MET A 66 17.97 -8.19 -3.98
N SER A 67 18.96 -8.09 -4.89
CA SER A 67 18.72 -7.58 -6.25
C SER A 67 17.81 -8.48 -7.13
N ARG A 68 17.54 -9.71 -6.70
CA ARG A 68 16.64 -10.67 -7.38
C ARG A 68 15.26 -10.72 -6.79
N GLU A 69 15.04 -9.95 -5.72
CA GLU A 69 13.76 -9.92 -5.05
C GLU A 69 12.67 -9.26 -5.91
N ARG A 70 11.41 -9.59 -5.60
CA ARG A 70 10.25 -9.10 -6.35
C ARG A 70 10.16 -7.58 -6.35
N PHE A 71 10.52 -6.95 -5.23
CA PHE A 71 10.55 -5.50 -5.06
C PHE A 71 11.92 -5.08 -4.52
N SER A 72 12.39 -3.93 -5.02
CA SER A 72 13.62 -3.27 -4.58
C SER A 72 13.28 -1.95 -3.90
N ILE A 73 13.92 -1.67 -2.80
CA ILE A 73 13.83 -0.39 -2.09
C ILE A 73 15.23 0.02 -1.63
N ASP A 74 15.64 1.23 -1.92
CA ASP A 74 16.89 1.78 -1.43
C ASP A 74 16.78 2.22 0.04
N LYS A 75 17.93 2.45 0.67
CA LYS A 75 18.01 2.78 2.10
C LYS A 75 17.27 4.07 2.44
N GLU A 76 17.35 5.08 1.57
CA GLU A 76 16.77 6.40 1.79
C GLU A 76 15.26 6.43 1.52
N SER A 77 14.73 5.40 0.87
CA SER A 77 13.30 5.22 0.62
C SER A 77 12.61 4.33 1.67
N THR A 78 13.37 3.76 2.62
CA THR A 78 12.77 2.93 3.67
C THR A 78 11.96 3.75 4.67
N PHE A 79 10.94 3.12 5.26
CA PHE A 79 10.16 3.74 6.33
C PHE A 79 11.03 4.15 7.54
N ASP A 80 12.00 3.31 7.93
CA ASP A 80 12.91 3.60 9.04
C ASP A 80 13.72 4.88 8.78
N PHE A 81 14.17 5.10 7.53
CA PHE A 81 14.85 6.35 7.14
C PHE A 81 13.90 7.54 7.22
N LEU A 82 12.71 7.45 6.61
CA LEU A 82 11.71 8.53 6.63
C LEU A 82 11.32 8.89 8.07
N TYR A 83 11.15 7.89 8.94
CA TYR A 83 10.88 8.11 10.35
C TYR A 83 12.03 8.82 11.07
N SER A 84 13.28 8.49 10.76
CA SER A 84 14.45 9.19 11.33
C SER A 84 14.48 10.66 10.94
N GLU A 85 13.96 10.99 9.75
CA GLU A 85 13.90 12.34 9.18
C GLU A 85 12.58 13.09 9.48
N ARG A 86 11.67 12.53 10.30
CA ARG A 86 10.32 13.07 10.55
C ARG A 86 10.26 14.51 11.09
N ASN A 87 11.35 14.99 11.68
CA ASN A 87 11.49 16.36 12.18
C ASN A 87 12.15 17.32 11.15
N ASN A 88 12.49 16.83 9.96
CA ASN A 88 13.08 17.63 8.91
C ASN A 88 12.03 18.57 8.31
N ASN A 89 12.40 19.83 8.06
CA ASN A 89 11.50 20.81 7.46
C ASN A 89 11.04 20.43 6.03
N GLU A 90 11.81 19.58 5.35
CA GLU A 90 11.52 19.11 4.00
C GLU A 90 11.00 17.66 3.97
N ILE A 91 10.40 17.19 5.06
CA ILE A 91 9.93 15.80 5.18
C ILE A 91 8.95 15.41 4.06
N GLY A 92 8.05 16.30 3.64
CA GLY A 92 7.15 16.05 2.51
C GLY A 92 7.90 15.78 1.21
N GLN A 93 8.95 16.56 0.93
CA GLN A 93 9.80 16.34 -0.24
C GLN A 93 10.57 15.01 -0.14
N LYS A 94 11.08 14.66 1.04
CA LYS A 94 11.76 13.37 1.25
C LYS A 94 10.85 12.19 1.01
N ILE A 95 9.59 12.27 1.45
CA ILE A 95 8.59 11.23 1.18
C ILE A 95 8.32 11.14 -0.33
N ASN A 96 8.11 12.26 -1.03
CA ASN A 96 7.89 12.26 -2.47
C ASN A 96 9.07 11.63 -3.24
N VAL A 97 10.30 11.96 -2.87
CA VAL A 97 11.51 11.36 -3.46
C VAL A 97 11.56 9.86 -3.21
N ALA A 98 11.25 9.42 -1.99
CA ALA A 98 11.20 7.99 -1.66
C ALA A 98 10.17 7.24 -2.51
N LEU A 99 8.96 7.80 -2.68
CA LEU A 99 7.93 7.20 -3.54
C LEU A 99 8.36 7.12 -5.00
N SER A 100 9.01 8.17 -5.53
CA SER A 100 9.55 8.18 -6.89
C SER A 100 10.62 7.11 -7.08
N HIS A 101 11.55 6.98 -6.14
CA HIS A 101 12.59 5.94 -6.20
C HIS A 101 12.00 4.53 -6.12
N ILE A 102 11.01 4.31 -5.23
CA ILE A 102 10.30 3.02 -5.16
C ILE A 102 9.64 2.70 -6.50
N GLU A 103 8.99 3.68 -7.13
CA GLU A 103 8.36 3.50 -8.44
C GLU A 103 9.39 3.21 -9.54
N GLU A 104 10.47 3.98 -9.62
CA GLU A 104 11.54 3.82 -10.61
C GLU A 104 12.22 2.46 -10.53
N HIS A 105 12.63 2.04 -9.32
CA HIS A 105 13.27 0.73 -9.10
C HIS A 105 12.33 -0.44 -9.38
N ASN A 106 11.01 -0.21 -9.38
CA ASN A 106 9.99 -1.23 -9.59
C ASN A 106 9.07 -0.91 -10.79
N SER A 107 9.55 -0.17 -11.77
CA SER A 107 8.75 0.40 -12.88
C SER A 107 7.93 -0.62 -13.67
N GLY A 108 8.36 -1.88 -13.71
CA GLY A 108 7.59 -2.98 -14.32
C GLY A 108 6.32 -3.38 -13.58
N LYS A 109 6.15 -2.94 -12.31
CA LYS A 109 5.04 -3.33 -11.42
C LYS A 109 4.31 -2.15 -10.78
N LEU A 110 5.02 -1.05 -10.51
CA LEU A 110 4.51 0.09 -9.75
C LEU A 110 4.42 1.38 -10.58
N ARG A 111 4.43 1.28 -11.90
CA ARG A 111 4.40 2.44 -12.79
C ARG A 111 3.14 3.29 -12.56
N ASN A 112 3.33 4.58 -12.26
CA ASN A 112 2.29 5.58 -12.01
C ASN A 112 1.40 5.31 -10.77
N VAL A 113 1.79 4.42 -9.86
CA VAL A 113 1.01 4.12 -8.64
C VAL A 113 0.92 5.34 -7.72
N PHE A 114 2.00 6.14 -7.63
CA PHE A 114 2.04 7.33 -6.77
C PHE A 114 1.83 8.66 -7.50
N ARG A 115 1.44 8.62 -8.78
CA ARG A 115 1.34 9.82 -9.65
C ARG A 115 0.42 10.93 -9.09
N ALA A 116 -0.64 10.57 -8.39
CA ALA A 116 -1.63 11.52 -7.86
C ALA A 116 -1.32 11.99 -6.43
N ILE A 117 -0.18 11.57 -5.86
CA ILE A 117 0.16 11.77 -4.45
C ILE A 117 1.30 12.76 -4.35
N ASP A 118 1.06 13.85 -3.62
CA ASP A 118 2.08 14.88 -3.36
C ASP A 118 2.06 15.28 -1.87
N PHE A 119 2.99 14.73 -1.10
CA PHE A 119 3.18 15.07 0.32
C PHE A 119 3.68 16.50 0.55
N ASN A 120 3.93 17.26 -0.52
CA ASN A 120 4.29 18.67 -0.48
C ASN A 120 3.14 19.61 -0.88
N SER A 121 1.97 19.06 -1.21
CA SER A 121 0.78 19.81 -1.64
C SER A 121 0.36 20.85 -0.60
N GLN A 122 0.45 22.14 -0.93
CA GLN A 122 -0.08 23.21 -0.08
C GLN A 122 -1.61 23.22 -0.06
N VAL A 123 -2.25 22.73 -1.12
CA VAL A 123 -3.73 22.65 -1.21
C VAL A 123 -4.26 21.66 -0.18
N ASP A 124 -3.54 20.56 0.06
CA ASP A 124 -3.97 19.52 0.99
C ASP A 124 -3.52 19.76 2.42
N PHE A 125 -2.28 20.18 2.60
CA PHE A 125 -1.65 20.27 3.92
C PHE A 125 -1.59 21.70 4.51
N GLY A 126 -1.93 22.73 3.71
CA GLY A 126 -1.81 24.11 4.14
C GLY A 126 -0.35 24.59 4.28
N GLU A 127 -0.08 25.37 5.31
CA GLU A 127 1.23 25.95 5.57
C GLU A 127 2.28 24.91 5.97
N VAL A 128 3.56 25.20 5.71
CA VAL A 128 4.69 24.30 5.94
C VAL A 128 4.72 23.72 7.35
N LYS A 129 4.41 24.54 8.36
CA LYS A 129 4.41 24.13 9.77
C LYS A 129 3.32 23.08 10.04
N GLU A 130 2.12 23.30 9.51
CA GLU A 130 0.97 22.39 9.67
C GLU A 130 1.19 21.10 8.90
N LYS A 131 1.69 21.20 7.67
CA LYS A 131 2.13 20.08 6.86
C LYS A 131 3.10 19.18 7.60
N ASN A 132 4.22 19.77 8.08
CA ASN A 132 5.27 19.00 8.74
C ASN A 132 4.78 18.35 10.04
N ALA A 133 3.89 19.02 10.80
CA ALA A 133 3.28 18.44 11.99
C ALA A 133 2.39 17.23 11.62
N THR A 134 1.58 17.33 10.56
CA THR A 134 0.72 16.24 10.09
C THR A 134 1.53 15.05 9.58
N LEU A 135 2.58 15.29 8.78
CA LEU A 135 3.44 14.23 8.26
C LEU A 135 4.26 13.54 9.36
N ARG A 136 4.72 14.30 10.36
CA ARG A 136 5.36 13.72 11.54
C ARG A 136 4.41 12.79 12.29
N ASN A 137 3.18 13.23 12.57
CA ASN A 137 2.18 12.39 13.23
C ASN A 137 1.88 11.13 12.42
N LEU A 138 1.74 11.23 11.09
CA LEU A 138 1.57 10.08 10.21
C LEU A 138 2.71 9.07 10.36
N LEU A 139 3.95 9.51 10.34
CA LEU A 139 5.10 8.63 10.52
C LEU A 139 5.16 8.01 11.94
N GLU A 140 4.78 8.78 12.98
CA GLU A 140 4.68 8.29 14.35
C GLU A 140 3.55 7.26 14.51
N ASP A 141 2.42 7.43 13.83
CA ASP A 141 1.29 6.50 13.87
C ASP A 141 1.68 5.10 13.32
N PHE A 142 2.50 5.07 12.27
CA PHE A 142 2.94 3.82 11.64
C PHE A 142 4.19 3.19 12.27
N HIS A 143 4.93 3.93 13.11
CA HIS A 143 6.24 3.50 13.59
C HIS A 143 6.23 2.15 14.30
N ASP A 144 5.30 1.97 15.23
CA ASP A 144 5.22 0.76 16.08
C ASP A 144 4.55 -0.43 15.37
N LEU A 145 4.02 -0.22 14.16
CA LEU A 145 3.40 -1.27 13.39
C LEU A 145 4.47 -2.17 12.75
N ASP A 146 4.44 -3.46 13.08
CA ASP A 146 5.35 -4.46 12.52
C ASP A 146 4.65 -5.29 11.45
N LEU A 147 4.99 -5.04 10.18
CA LEU A 147 4.41 -5.69 9.01
C LEU A 147 5.34 -6.74 8.39
N ARG A 148 6.34 -7.19 9.12
CA ARG A 148 7.21 -8.28 8.66
C ARG A 148 6.40 -9.57 8.46
N PRO A 149 6.63 -10.33 7.38
CA PRO A 149 5.90 -11.57 7.08
C PRO A 149 5.80 -12.54 8.26
N ARG A 150 6.86 -12.69 9.06
CA ARG A 150 6.86 -13.54 10.25
C ARG A 150 5.91 -13.08 11.37
N GLN A 151 5.53 -11.80 11.36
CA GLN A 151 4.60 -11.21 12.34
C GLN A 151 3.16 -11.19 11.85
N LEU A 152 2.95 -11.31 10.55
CA LEU A 152 1.62 -11.34 9.95
C LEU A 152 1.03 -12.74 10.06
N GLY A 153 -0.19 -12.86 10.57
CA GLY A 153 -0.90 -14.15 10.72
C GLY A 153 -1.32 -14.77 9.38
N SER A 154 -1.37 -13.97 8.31
CA SER A 154 -1.54 -14.44 6.92
C SER A 154 -0.97 -13.40 5.95
N ALA A 155 -0.58 -13.85 4.75
CA ALA A 155 -0.11 -12.96 3.69
C ALA A 155 -1.21 -11.98 3.20
N ASP A 156 -2.48 -12.29 3.46
CA ASP A 156 -3.63 -11.51 3.00
C ASP A 156 -4.04 -10.37 3.94
N ILE A 157 -3.50 -10.30 5.16
CA ILE A 157 -3.89 -9.27 6.16
C ILE A 157 -3.72 -7.85 5.62
N ILE A 158 -2.65 -7.60 4.86
CA ILE A 158 -2.41 -6.28 4.26
C ILE A 158 -3.45 -5.96 3.19
N GLY A 159 -3.76 -6.93 2.33
CA GLY A 159 -4.82 -6.78 1.32
C GLY A 159 -6.18 -6.55 1.96
N ASP A 160 -6.50 -7.29 3.03
CA ASP A 160 -7.76 -7.13 3.77
C ASP A 160 -7.85 -5.76 4.45
N ALA A 161 -6.76 -5.26 5.02
CA ALA A 161 -6.70 -3.92 5.62
C ALA A 161 -6.87 -2.82 4.56
N TYR A 162 -6.29 -3.02 3.38
CA TYR A 162 -6.43 -2.14 2.23
C TYR A 162 -7.88 -2.11 1.73
N GLU A 163 -8.50 -3.28 1.49
CA GLU A 163 -9.92 -3.39 1.12
C GLU A 163 -10.84 -2.74 2.17
N TYR A 164 -10.54 -2.92 3.46
CA TYR A 164 -11.29 -2.31 4.56
C TYR A 164 -11.26 -0.78 4.49
N MET A 165 -10.08 -0.19 4.25
CA MET A 165 -9.94 1.26 4.12
C MET A 165 -10.73 1.78 2.92
N ILE A 166 -10.60 1.15 1.75
CA ILE A 166 -11.35 1.53 0.55
C ILE A 166 -12.85 1.46 0.82
N ALA A 167 -13.34 0.38 1.43
CA ALA A 167 -14.76 0.20 1.74
C ALA A 167 -15.31 1.31 2.65
N ASN A 168 -14.54 1.71 3.68
CA ASN A 168 -14.96 2.77 4.59
C ASN A 168 -14.97 4.15 3.94
N PHE A 169 -13.99 4.43 3.08
CA PHE A 169 -13.94 5.71 2.35
C PHE A 169 -14.91 5.77 1.18
N ALA A 170 -15.26 4.63 0.56
CA ALA A 170 -16.28 4.59 -0.48
C ALA A 170 -17.66 4.97 0.06
N SER A 171 -17.96 4.66 1.33
CA SER A 171 -19.21 5.09 1.97
C SER A 171 -19.31 6.62 2.12
N ASP A 172 -18.20 7.29 2.35
CA ASP A 172 -18.12 8.76 2.45
C ASP A 172 -18.07 9.44 1.07
N ALA A 173 -17.39 8.82 0.10
CA ALA A 173 -17.29 9.29 -1.28
C ALA A 173 -18.59 9.09 -2.09
N GLY A 174 -19.45 8.16 -1.70
CA GLY A 174 -20.74 7.88 -2.36
C GLY A 174 -21.69 9.06 -2.47
N LYS A 175 -21.37 10.18 -1.86
CA LYS A 175 -22.07 11.47 -2.05
C LYS A 175 -21.52 12.32 -3.20
N LYS A 176 -20.36 12.00 -3.79
CA LYS A 176 -19.68 12.90 -4.73
C LYS A 176 -19.26 12.33 -6.09
N GLY A 177 -19.41 11.03 -6.42
CA GLY A 177 -18.84 10.60 -7.69
C GLY A 177 -19.20 9.25 -8.27
N GLY A 178 -20.10 8.47 -7.68
CA GLY A 178 -20.53 7.19 -8.30
C GLY A 178 -19.46 6.09 -8.33
N GLU A 179 -18.37 6.25 -7.61
CA GLU A 179 -17.40 5.17 -7.36
C GLU A 179 -18.01 4.20 -6.35
N PHE A 180 -18.52 3.07 -6.82
CA PHE A 180 -19.10 2.05 -5.95
C PHE A 180 -18.07 0.98 -5.64
N PHE A 181 -17.76 0.84 -4.37
CA PHE A 181 -17.05 -0.34 -3.86
C PHE A 181 -18.01 -1.52 -3.83
N THR A 182 -17.62 -2.65 -4.43
CA THR A 182 -18.39 -3.87 -4.34
C THR A 182 -18.14 -4.52 -2.98
N PRO A 183 -19.18 -4.71 -2.13
CA PRO A 183 -19.00 -5.35 -0.83
C PRO A 183 -18.31 -6.70 -0.94
N SER A 184 -17.39 -7.01 -0.01
CA SER A 184 -16.56 -8.23 -0.05
C SER A 184 -17.38 -9.51 -0.19
N GLN A 185 -18.55 -9.57 0.45
CA GLN A 185 -19.47 -10.73 0.36
C GLN A 185 -20.05 -10.88 -1.05
N VAL A 186 -20.36 -9.78 -1.72
CA VAL A 186 -20.88 -9.78 -3.11
C VAL A 186 -19.76 -10.20 -4.06
N SER A 187 -18.57 -9.65 -3.89
CA SER A 187 -17.39 -10.02 -4.70
C SER A 187 -17.05 -11.50 -4.55
N GLU A 188 -17.14 -12.04 -3.34
CA GLU A 188 -16.92 -13.45 -3.04
C GLU A 188 -17.95 -14.34 -3.72
N LEU A 189 -19.24 -13.94 -3.67
CA LEU A 189 -20.32 -14.64 -4.34
C LEU A 189 -20.11 -14.67 -5.86
N VAL A 190 -19.82 -13.51 -6.47
CA VAL A 190 -19.58 -13.39 -7.92
C VAL A 190 -18.39 -14.26 -8.35
N ALA A 191 -17.27 -14.18 -7.64
CA ALA A 191 -16.11 -15.01 -7.90
C ALA A 191 -16.40 -16.52 -7.81
N SER A 192 -17.27 -16.92 -6.86
CA SER A 192 -17.72 -18.31 -6.70
C SER A 192 -18.64 -18.77 -7.84
N LEU A 193 -19.47 -17.88 -8.39
CA LEU A 193 -20.35 -18.18 -9.52
C LEU A 193 -19.57 -18.31 -10.84
N VAL A 194 -18.53 -17.51 -11.03
CA VAL A 194 -17.65 -17.56 -12.21
C VAL A 194 -16.89 -18.89 -12.28
N LYS A 195 -16.55 -19.49 -11.14
CA LYS A 195 -15.82 -20.77 -11.02
C LYS A 195 -14.54 -20.81 -11.85
N PRO A 196 -13.59 -19.89 -11.63
CA PRO A 196 -12.36 -19.86 -12.42
C PRO A 196 -11.57 -21.14 -12.26
N GLN A 197 -10.91 -21.57 -13.35
CA GLN A 197 -10.09 -22.77 -13.43
C GLN A 197 -8.63 -22.44 -13.72
N GLU A 198 -7.73 -23.40 -13.57
CA GLU A 198 -6.34 -23.25 -14.00
C GLU A 198 -6.27 -22.93 -15.50
N ASN A 199 -5.39 -22.02 -15.86
CA ASN A 199 -5.14 -21.50 -17.19
C ASN A 199 -6.25 -20.61 -17.77
N ASP A 200 -7.29 -20.27 -17.01
CA ASP A 200 -8.27 -19.29 -17.42
C ASP A 200 -7.66 -17.89 -17.56
N ARG A 201 -8.32 -17.07 -18.38
CA ARG A 201 -8.05 -15.65 -18.54
C ARG A 201 -9.30 -14.89 -18.11
N ILE A 202 -9.17 -14.14 -17.02
CA ILE A 202 -10.26 -13.38 -16.42
C ILE A 202 -10.04 -11.90 -16.75
N TYR A 203 -11.07 -11.26 -17.26
CA TYR A 203 -11.02 -9.83 -17.60
C TYR A 203 -12.18 -9.08 -16.96
N ASP A 204 -11.88 -7.97 -16.32
CA ASP A 204 -12.86 -7.03 -15.81
C ASP A 204 -12.66 -5.67 -16.49
N PRO A 205 -13.61 -5.20 -17.34
CA PRO A 205 -13.48 -3.95 -18.07
C PRO A 205 -13.69 -2.70 -17.21
N THR A 206 -14.11 -2.86 -15.96
CA THR A 206 -14.41 -1.78 -14.99
C THR A 206 -13.97 -2.18 -13.60
N CYS A 207 -12.71 -2.63 -13.49
CA CYS A 207 -12.23 -3.40 -12.34
C CYS A 207 -12.17 -2.60 -11.02
N GLY A 208 -12.31 -1.29 -11.05
CA GLY A 208 -12.10 -0.47 -9.86
C GLY A 208 -10.71 -0.71 -9.26
N SER A 209 -10.65 -0.99 -7.97
CA SER A 209 -9.43 -1.40 -7.27
C SER A 209 -9.01 -2.87 -7.49
N GLY A 210 -9.69 -3.60 -8.37
CA GLY A 210 -9.38 -4.99 -8.68
C GLY A 210 -9.94 -6.03 -7.70
N GLY A 211 -10.80 -5.64 -6.78
CA GLY A 211 -11.31 -6.54 -5.72
C GLY A 211 -11.97 -7.82 -6.25
N LEU A 212 -12.81 -7.73 -7.30
CA LEU A 212 -13.41 -8.90 -7.97
C LEU A 212 -12.36 -9.83 -8.58
N LEU A 213 -11.38 -9.25 -9.30
CA LEU A 213 -10.28 -10.01 -9.91
C LEU A 213 -9.44 -10.75 -8.88
N LEU A 214 -9.13 -10.08 -7.74
CA LEU A 214 -8.37 -10.69 -6.65
C LEU A 214 -9.13 -11.84 -5.98
N LYS A 215 -10.45 -11.71 -5.78
CA LYS A 215 -11.29 -12.80 -5.25
C LYS A 215 -11.33 -13.98 -6.22
N ALA A 216 -11.48 -13.73 -7.52
CA ALA A 216 -11.42 -14.77 -8.55
C ALA A 216 -10.05 -15.46 -8.60
N TYR A 217 -8.95 -14.69 -8.52
CA TYR A 217 -7.59 -15.24 -8.45
C TYR A 217 -7.41 -16.19 -7.26
N LYS A 218 -7.90 -15.82 -6.07
CA LYS A 218 -7.82 -16.64 -4.85
C LYS A 218 -8.61 -17.95 -4.93
N LYS A 219 -9.58 -18.07 -5.85
CA LYS A 219 -10.33 -19.34 -6.10
C LYS A 219 -9.52 -20.39 -6.83
N VAL A 220 -8.37 -20.03 -7.41
CA VAL A 220 -7.46 -20.97 -8.10
C VAL A 220 -6.20 -21.17 -7.26
N PRO A 221 -6.15 -22.21 -6.40
CA PRO A 221 -5.07 -22.39 -5.41
C PRO A 221 -3.67 -22.49 -6.01
N SER A 222 -3.57 -22.98 -7.26
CA SER A 222 -2.29 -23.05 -7.97
C SER A 222 -1.75 -21.69 -8.43
N GLY A 223 -2.58 -20.63 -8.42
CA GLY A 223 -2.25 -19.33 -8.96
C GLY A 223 -2.04 -19.30 -10.48
N LYS A 224 -2.30 -20.41 -11.18
CA LYS A 224 -2.17 -20.51 -12.64
C LYS A 224 -3.39 -19.95 -13.37
N VAL A 225 -3.65 -18.67 -13.20
CA VAL A 225 -4.73 -17.92 -13.85
C VAL A 225 -4.20 -16.55 -14.23
N ALA A 226 -4.57 -16.03 -15.39
CA ALA A 226 -4.21 -14.70 -15.82
C ALA A 226 -5.38 -13.73 -15.57
N ILE A 227 -5.12 -12.64 -14.85
CA ILE A 227 -6.12 -11.60 -14.57
C ILE A 227 -5.76 -10.31 -15.30
N TYR A 228 -6.78 -9.66 -15.85
CA TYR A 228 -6.66 -8.39 -16.57
C TYR A 228 -7.77 -7.45 -16.10
N GLY A 229 -7.41 -6.22 -15.82
CA GLY A 229 -8.36 -5.18 -15.40
C GLY A 229 -8.21 -3.94 -16.24
N GLN A 230 -9.31 -3.20 -16.40
CA GLN A 230 -9.33 -1.87 -16.97
C GLN A 230 -10.09 -0.95 -16.05
N GLU A 231 -9.54 0.24 -15.79
CA GLU A 231 -10.17 1.29 -14.99
C GLU A 231 -9.95 2.65 -15.65
N LEU A 232 -11.02 3.44 -15.73
CA LEU A 232 -11.00 4.78 -16.33
C LEU A 232 -10.43 5.82 -15.37
N ASN A 233 -10.77 5.71 -14.08
CA ASN A 233 -10.31 6.64 -13.07
C ASN A 233 -8.86 6.35 -12.69
N ALA A 234 -7.96 7.30 -12.99
CA ALA A 234 -6.53 7.12 -12.75
C ALA A 234 -6.15 6.92 -11.28
N GLN A 235 -6.92 7.51 -10.34
CA GLN A 235 -6.69 7.32 -8.91
C GLN A 235 -7.12 5.93 -8.47
N THR A 236 -8.29 5.48 -8.90
CA THR A 236 -8.78 4.13 -8.61
C THR A 236 -7.91 3.04 -9.26
N TRP A 237 -7.37 3.33 -10.48
CA TRP A 237 -6.43 2.43 -11.14
C TRP A 237 -5.11 2.25 -10.38
N ALA A 238 -4.66 3.28 -9.68
CA ALA A 238 -3.43 3.26 -8.90
C ALA A 238 -3.54 2.45 -7.58
N LEU A 239 -4.78 2.22 -7.12
CA LEU A 239 -5.07 1.40 -5.93
C LEU A 239 -4.83 -0.09 -6.21
#